data_181de76d50ca879d4ed36adf3b63074c
#
_entry.id   181de76d50ca879d4ed36adf3b63074c
#
_cell.length_a   1.000
_cell.length_b   1.000
_cell.length_c   1.000
_cell.angle_alpha   90.00
_cell.angle_beta   90.00
_cell.angle_gamma   90.00
#
_symmetry.space_group_name_H-M   'P 1'
#
loop_
_entity.id
_entity.type
_entity.pdbx_description
1 polymer ?
#
loop_
_entity_poly.entity_id
_entity_poly.type
_entity_poly.pdbx_seq_one_letter_code
_entity_poly.pdbx_strand_id
1 'polypeptide(L)'
;SICIAQNSLDVSKLKDLEIYLNEEIRNNKAAGIEALIYHKGEIVWHEAYGYSSLKDNLPLEKNSIYYIQSMTKPIMSVAIMQLIEKGKLRLDDNASKYYPPLKKLEVIEDINTGIYGPTVDVKYPITIRQLLTHTAGLSHGLEENIFDQQLFKLMYNDLFDPAEYDILEERVEKLMQVPLIGQPGEQWYYSAAPDILALILQKITGQSINEYLRENIFDPLLMFDTGYNVIKNQQQRIMQVHFNIEDGSMVNSHVPVSYTHLRAHETNS
;
A
#
# COMPACT_ATOMS: atom_id res chain seq x y z
N SER A 1 26.77 -42.81 -0.95
CA SER A 1 25.40 -42.47 -1.39
C SER A 1 24.91 -41.32 -0.53
N ILE A 2 24.95 -40.10 -1.09
CA ILE A 2 24.35 -38.93 -0.47
C ILE A 2 22.84 -39.05 -0.73
N CYS A 3 22.07 -39.33 0.33
CA CYS A 3 20.61 -39.30 0.28
C CYS A 3 20.21 -37.83 0.18
N ILE A 4 20.02 -37.31 -1.02
CA ILE A 4 19.35 -36.02 -1.25
C ILE A 4 17.89 -36.30 -0.92
N ALA A 5 17.45 -35.89 0.26
CA ALA A 5 16.05 -35.80 0.57
C ALA A 5 15.43 -34.84 -0.45
N GLN A 6 14.82 -35.42 -1.47
CA GLN A 6 13.93 -34.68 -2.37
C GLN A 6 12.76 -34.20 -1.52
N ASN A 7 12.84 -32.95 -1.04
CA ASN A 7 11.68 -32.23 -0.56
C ASN A 7 10.77 -31.93 -1.78
N SER A 8 10.12 -32.97 -2.28
CA SER A 8 9.10 -32.84 -3.30
C SER A 8 7.83 -32.32 -2.60
N LEU A 9 7.28 -31.24 -3.13
CA LEU A 9 5.96 -30.76 -2.71
C LEU A 9 4.96 -31.92 -2.89
N ASP A 10 4.20 -32.21 -1.83
CA ASP A 10 3.13 -33.21 -1.91
C ASP A 10 1.89 -32.60 -2.60
N VAL A 11 1.85 -32.72 -3.91
CA VAL A 11 0.77 -32.17 -4.76
C VAL A 11 -0.60 -32.76 -4.38
N SER A 12 -0.65 -33.94 -3.73
CA SER A 12 -1.94 -34.56 -3.33
C SER A 12 -2.66 -33.72 -2.27
N LYS A 13 -1.94 -33.00 -1.43
CA LYS A 13 -2.51 -32.09 -0.43
C LYS A 13 -3.08 -30.78 -1.00
N LEU A 14 -2.77 -30.45 -2.26
CA LEU A 14 -3.34 -29.27 -2.92
C LEU A 14 -4.84 -29.44 -3.15
N LYS A 15 -5.35 -30.68 -3.24
CA LYS A 15 -6.77 -30.94 -3.30
C LYS A 15 -7.51 -30.55 -2.01
N ASP A 16 -6.88 -30.75 -0.86
CA ASP A 16 -7.45 -30.33 0.42
C ASP A 16 -7.51 -28.81 0.51
N LEU A 17 -6.48 -28.12 -0.01
CA LEU A 17 -6.47 -26.66 -0.12
C LEU A 17 -7.59 -26.15 -1.04
N GLU A 18 -7.78 -26.77 -2.20
CA GLU A 18 -8.87 -26.44 -3.13
C GLU A 18 -10.25 -26.56 -2.46
N ILE A 19 -10.48 -27.65 -1.73
CA ILE A 19 -11.73 -27.87 -0.98
C ILE A 19 -11.92 -26.74 0.03
N TYR A 20 -10.89 -26.43 0.82
CA TYR A 20 -10.92 -25.38 1.83
C TYR A 20 -11.22 -23.99 1.22
N LEU A 21 -10.54 -23.60 0.15
CA LEU A 21 -10.77 -22.30 -0.51
C LEU A 21 -12.19 -22.16 -1.06
N ASN A 22 -12.74 -23.24 -1.63
CA ASN A 22 -14.13 -23.27 -2.09
C ASN A 22 -15.13 -23.22 -0.93
N GLU A 23 -14.81 -23.78 0.24
CA GLU A 23 -15.62 -23.66 1.44
C GLU A 23 -15.65 -22.21 1.99
N GLU A 24 -14.53 -21.50 2.00
CA GLU A 24 -14.48 -20.11 2.40
C GLU A 24 -15.38 -19.22 1.52
N ILE A 25 -15.41 -19.48 0.20
CA ILE A 25 -16.32 -18.78 -0.72
C ILE A 25 -17.78 -19.14 -0.45
N ARG A 26 -18.10 -20.43 -0.31
CA ARG A 26 -19.48 -20.88 -0.01
C ARG A 26 -20.01 -20.33 1.32
N ASN A 27 -19.12 -20.10 2.28
CA ASN A 27 -19.43 -19.53 3.59
C ASN A 27 -19.44 -17.98 3.60
N ASN A 28 -19.41 -17.33 2.43
CA ASN A 28 -19.38 -15.87 2.27
C ASN A 28 -18.22 -15.16 3.01
N LYS A 29 -17.07 -15.84 3.18
CA LYS A 29 -15.88 -15.20 3.77
C LYS A 29 -15.03 -14.47 2.74
N ALA A 30 -15.14 -14.83 1.48
CA ALA A 30 -14.53 -14.15 0.35
C ALA A 30 -15.43 -14.29 -0.89
N ALA A 31 -15.49 -13.24 -1.73
CA ALA A 31 -16.20 -13.30 -3.00
C ALA A 31 -15.45 -14.16 -4.02
N GLY A 32 -14.15 -14.07 -4.05
CA GLY A 32 -13.25 -14.86 -4.86
C GLY A 32 -11.88 -14.94 -4.22
N ILE A 33 -11.16 -15.99 -4.53
CA ILE A 33 -9.81 -16.25 -4.03
C ILE A 33 -8.94 -16.71 -5.19
N GLU A 34 -7.85 -16.02 -5.42
CA GLU A 34 -6.76 -16.49 -6.28
C GLU A 34 -5.57 -16.86 -5.41
N ALA A 35 -5.02 -18.05 -5.62
CA ALA A 35 -3.90 -18.53 -4.86
C ALA A 35 -2.84 -19.17 -5.76
N LEU A 36 -1.56 -18.87 -5.46
CA LEU A 36 -0.41 -19.31 -6.21
C LEU A 36 0.64 -19.90 -5.26
N ILE A 37 1.22 -21.03 -5.64
CA ILE A 37 2.36 -21.64 -4.96
C ILE A 37 3.55 -21.64 -5.90
N TYR A 38 4.60 -20.95 -5.47
CA TYR A 38 5.89 -20.92 -6.14
C TYR A 38 6.90 -21.75 -5.35
N HIS A 39 7.52 -22.71 -5.99
CA HIS A 39 8.48 -23.63 -5.34
C HIS A 39 9.67 -23.92 -6.25
N LYS A 40 10.88 -23.74 -5.73
CA LYS A 40 12.15 -24.03 -6.44
C LYS A 40 12.27 -23.41 -7.83
N GLY A 41 11.78 -22.19 -8.01
CA GLY A 41 11.90 -21.48 -9.29
C GLY A 41 10.72 -21.70 -10.25
N GLU A 42 9.69 -22.45 -9.87
CA GLU A 42 8.55 -22.76 -10.73
C GLU A 42 7.20 -22.53 -10.04
N ILE A 43 6.20 -22.12 -10.80
CA ILE A 43 4.82 -22.11 -10.34
C ILE A 43 4.31 -23.54 -10.37
N VAL A 44 4.11 -24.13 -9.19
CA VAL A 44 3.65 -25.52 -9.06
C VAL A 44 2.15 -25.64 -8.91
N TRP A 45 1.48 -24.54 -8.57
CA TRP A 45 0.03 -24.46 -8.48
C TRP A 45 -0.42 -23.01 -8.59
N HIS A 46 -1.49 -22.76 -9.34
CA HIS A 46 -2.08 -21.44 -9.50
C HIS A 46 -3.54 -21.62 -9.90
N GLU A 47 -4.45 -21.25 -9.01
CA GLU A 47 -5.89 -21.42 -9.24
C GLU A 47 -6.67 -20.18 -8.76
N ALA A 48 -7.81 -19.93 -9.41
CA ALA A 48 -8.75 -18.87 -9.07
C ALA A 48 -10.15 -19.48 -8.89
N TYR A 49 -10.85 -19.07 -7.83
CA TYR A 49 -12.16 -19.56 -7.44
C TYR A 49 -13.11 -18.42 -7.12
N GLY A 50 -14.41 -18.60 -7.33
CA GLY A 50 -15.43 -17.62 -7.02
C GLY A 50 -15.53 -16.50 -8.06
N TYR A 51 -15.80 -15.29 -7.60
CA TYR A 51 -16.21 -14.18 -8.45
C TYR A 51 -15.30 -12.97 -8.32
N SER A 52 -15.04 -12.30 -9.44
CA SER A 52 -14.43 -10.97 -9.49
C SER A 52 -15.47 -9.86 -9.25
N SER A 53 -16.75 -10.12 -9.56
CA SER A 53 -17.90 -9.28 -9.24
C SER A 53 -19.09 -10.15 -8.89
N LEU A 54 -19.58 -10.06 -7.66
CA LEU A 54 -20.82 -10.74 -7.24
C LEU A 54 -22.03 -10.10 -7.90
N LYS A 55 -22.06 -8.78 -8.01
CA LYS A 55 -23.16 -8.02 -8.62
C LYS A 55 -23.41 -8.42 -10.07
N ASP A 56 -22.33 -8.60 -10.84
CA ASP A 56 -22.40 -8.88 -12.27
C ASP A 56 -22.25 -10.37 -12.57
N ASN A 57 -22.10 -11.20 -11.54
CA ASN A 57 -21.87 -12.65 -11.62
C ASN A 57 -20.68 -13.01 -12.52
N LEU A 58 -19.61 -12.22 -12.44
CA LEU A 58 -18.39 -12.42 -13.20
C LEU A 58 -17.43 -13.34 -12.44
N PRO A 59 -16.93 -14.43 -13.05
CA PRO A 59 -15.98 -15.30 -12.40
C PRO A 59 -14.64 -14.60 -12.15
N LEU A 60 -13.93 -15.04 -11.12
CA LEU A 60 -12.54 -14.65 -10.91
C LEU A 60 -11.63 -15.47 -11.83
N GLU A 61 -10.72 -14.81 -12.52
CA GLU A 61 -9.77 -15.42 -13.43
C GLU A 61 -8.32 -15.20 -12.96
N LYS A 62 -7.40 -16.10 -13.34
CA LYS A 62 -5.96 -16.05 -13.00
C LYS A 62 -5.21 -14.81 -13.55
N ASN A 63 -5.83 -14.07 -14.45
CA ASN A 63 -5.32 -12.83 -15.01
C ASN A 63 -6.02 -11.59 -14.43
N SER A 64 -6.76 -11.74 -13.34
CA SER A 64 -7.44 -10.64 -12.68
C SER A 64 -6.47 -9.63 -12.10
N ILE A 65 -6.87 -8.36 -12.06
CA ILE A 65 -6.09 -7.25 -11.54
C ILE A 65 -6.68 -6.85 -10.20
N TYR A 66 -5.84 -6.80 -9.17
CA TYR A 66 -6.23 -6.55 -7.80
C TYR A 66 -5.81 -5.16 -7.32
N TYR A 67 -6.65 -4.60 -6.48
CA TYR A 67 -6.30 -3.43 -5.69
C TYR A 67 -5.46 -3.86 -4.49
N ILE A 68 -4.12 -3.74 -4.62
CA ILE A 68 -3.17 -4.32 -3.66
C ILE A 68 -2.93 -3.47 -2.41
N GLN A 69 -3.50 -2.26 -2.34
CA GLN A 69 -3.42 -1.38 -1.17
C GLN A 69 -2.02 -1.31 -0.54
N SER A 70 -1.90 -1.70 0.74
CA SER A 70 -0.66 -1.62 1.51
C SER A 70 0.47 -2.52 1.01
N MET A 71 0.20 -3.48 0.14
CA MET A 71 1.25 -4.22 -0.58
C MET A 71 2.06 -3.33 -1.52
N THR A 72 1.62 -2.12 -1.80
CA THR A 72 2.40 -1.06 -2.47
C THR A 72 3.63 -0.63 -1.66
N LYS A 73 3.58 -0.70 -0.32
CA LYS A 73 4.67 -0.25 0.56
C LYS A 73 6.00 -0.99 0.36
N PRO A 74 6.03 -2.33 0.26
CA PRO A 74 7.25 -3.05 -0.11
C PRO A 74 7.84 -2.61 -1.46
N ILE A 75 6.99 -2.37 -2.45
CA ILE A 75 7.42 -1.93 -3.79
C ILE A 75 8.09 -0.55 -3.68
N MET A 76 7.46 0.38 -2.97
CA MET A 76 8.04 1.70 -2.72
C MET A 76 9.36 1.60 -1.93
N SER A 77 9.43 0.71 -0.93
CA SER A 77 10.66 0.49 -0.17
C SER A 77 11.79 -0.01 -1.05
N VAL A 78 11.52 -0.91 -2.01
CA VAL A 78 12.51 -1.35 -3.00
C VAL A 78 12.98 -0.17 -3.85
N ALA A 79 12.09 0.70 -4.30
CA ALA A 79 12.47 1.89 -5.08
C ALA A 79 13.41 2.82 -4.30
N ILE A 80 13.12 3.05 -3.01
CA ILE A 80 14.01 3.84 -2.13
C ILE A 80 15.35 3.13 -1.93
N MET A 81 15.36 1.81 -1.74
CA MET A 81 16.61 1.04 -1.62
C MET A 81 17.45 1.11 -2.90
N GLN A 82 16.84 1.12 -4.09
CA GLN A 82 17.54 1.36 -5.35
C GLN A 82 18.19 2.76 -5.40
N LEU A 83 17.53 3.80 -4.86
CA LEU A 83 18.14 5.13 -4.76
C LEU A 83 19.33 5.15 -3.79
N ILE A 84 19.26 4.37 -2.71
CA ILE A 84 20.37 4.21 -1.76
C ILE A 84 21.54 3.50 -2.44
N GLU A 85 21.28 2.42 -3.14
CA GLU A 85 22.30 1.66 -3.89
C GLU A 85 22.98 2.54 -4.96
N LYS A 86 22.21 3.41 -5.64
CA LYS A 86 22.71 4.42 -6.59
C LYS A 86 23.41 5.62 -5.90
N GLY A 87 23.52 5.65 -4.58
CA GLY A 87 24.15 6.73 -3.81
C GLY A 87 23.40 8.07 -3.85
N LYS A 88 22.11 8.07 -4.21
CA LYS A 88 21.29 9.29 -4.30
C LYS A 88 20.77 9.77 -2.95
N LEU A 89 20.62 8.86 -1.99
CA LEU A 89 20.28 9.14 -0.60
C LEU A 89 20.86 8.06 0.33
N ARG A 90 20.84 8.30 1.65
CA ARG A 90 21.31 7.34 2.66
C ARG A 90 20.21 7.09 3.68
N LEU A 91 20.21 5.90 4.30
CA LEU A 91 19.24 5.54 5.35
C LEU A 91 19.21 6.56 6.50
N ASP A 92 20.39 7.06 6.90
CA ASP A 92 20.54 7.95 8.04
C ASP A 92 20.54 9.44 7.65
N ASP A 93 20.29 9.76 6.38
CA ASP A 93 20.05 11.14 5.96
C ASP A 93 18.79 11.68 6.65
N ASN A 94 18.89 12.94 7.08
CA ASN A 94 17.73 13.70 7.51
C ASN A 94 16.76 13.88 6.33
N ALA A 95 15.55 13.35 6.44
CA ALA A 95 14.56 13.39 5.38
C ALA A 95 14.18 14.82 4.95
N SER A 96 14.31 15.79 5.87
CA SER A 96 14.07 17.19 5.56
C SER A 96 15.11 17.81 4.60
N LYS A 97 16.21 17.13 4.33
CA LYS A 97 17.16 17.50 3.26
C LYS A 97 16.48 17.42 1.88
N TYR A 98 15.57 16.48 1.72
CA TYR A 98 14.86 16.21 0.46
C TYR A 98 13.46 16.82 0.43
N TYR A 99 12.82 16.91 1.61
CA TYR A 99 11.51 17.54 1.79
C TYR A 99 11.52 18.47 3.04
N PRO A 100 11.86 19.76 2.87
CA PRO A 100 12.07 20.71 3.96
C PRO A 100 10.90 20.87 4.95
N PRO A 101 9.61 20.73 4.57
CA PRO A 101 8.50 20.87 5.52
C PRO A 101 8.60 19.93 6.73
N LEU A 102 9.25 18.78 6.63
CA LEU A 102 9.48 17.85 7.76
C LEU A 102 10.19 18.49 8.96
N LYS A 103 10.93 19.60 8.77
CA LYS A 103 11.58 20.34 9.86
C LYS A 103 10.61 21.06 10.78
N LYS A 104 9.39 21.32 10.31
CA LYS A 104 8.39 22.13 11.01
C LYS A 104 7.44 21.29 11.85
N LEU A 105 7.56 19.97 11.76
CA LEU A 105 6.71 19.08 12.53
C LEU A 105 7.07 19.14 14.01
N GLU A 106 6.05 19.10 14.83
CA GLU A 106 6.09 19.00 16.29
C GLU A 106 5.44 17.68 16.71
N VAL A 107 5.54 17.31 17.96
CA VAL A 107 4.95 16.09 18.53
C VAL A 107 3.82 16.48 19.45
N ILE A 108 2.64 15.83 19.31
CA ILE A 108 1.52 16.03 20.24
C ILE A 108 1.92 15.63 21.66
N GLU A 109 1.59 16.42 22.66
CA GLU A 109 1.87 16.08 24.08
C GLU A 109 0.98 14.93 24.58
N ASP A 110 -0.31 14.97 24.21
CA ASP A 110 -1.30 13.95 24.56
C ASP A 110 -2.21 13.66 23.35
N ILE A 111 -2.17 12.43 22.88
CA ILE A 111 -2.96 11.94 21.75
C ILE A 111 -4.48 12.12 21.95
N ASN A 112 -4.93 12.16 23.20
CA ASN A 112 -6.34 12.35 23.54
C ASN A 112 -6.84 13.78 23.32
N THR A 113 -5.92 14.75 23.09
CA THR A 113 -6.28 16.12 22.76
C THR A 113 -6.55 16.32 21.26
N GLY A 114 -6.29 15.29 20.45
CA GLY A 114 -6.46 15.31 19.00
C GLY A 114 -5.37 16.10 18.27
N ILE A 115 -5.49 16.25 16.95
CA ILE A 115 -4.46 16.87 16.09
C ILE A 115 -4.23 18.37 16.33
N TYR A 116 -5.09 19.02 17.10
CA TYR A 116 -5.01 20.46 17.43
C TYR A 116 -4.60 20.70 18.89
N GLY A 117 -4.19 19.68 19.62
CA GLY A 117 -3.75 19.78 21.01
C GLY A 117 -2.38 20.44 21.16
N PRO A 118 -1.90 20.66 22.41
CA PRO A 118 -0.57 21.16 22.69
C PRO A 118 0.52 20.26 22.10
N THR A 119 1.62 20.87 21.64
CA THR A 119 2.73 20.17 21.01
C THR A 119 4.05 20.49 21.71
N VAL A 120 5.02 19.62 21.53
CA VAL A 120 6.42 19.81 21.93
C VAL A 120 7.36 19.64 20.74
N ASP A 121 8.54 20.16 20.86
CA ASP A 121 9.58 20.06 19.83
C ASP A 121 9.97 18.60 19.55
N VAL A 122 10.29 18.30 18.31
CA VAL A 122 10.92 17.05 17.89
C VAL A 122 12.34 16.99 18.45
N LYS A 123 12.68 15.94 19.20
CA LYS A 123 14.01 15.75 19.80
C LYS A 123 15.11 15.53 18.77
N TYR A 124 14.82 14.76 17.74
CA TYR A 124 15.74 14.39 16.66
C TYR A 124 15.06 14.48 15.29
N PRO A 125 15.80 14.90 14.25
CA PRO A 125 15.25 14.96 12.91
C PRO A 125 14.80 13.59 12.41
N ILE A 126 13.71 13.56 11.65
CA ILE A 126 13.23 12.36 10.96
C ILE A 126 14.25 11.93 9.91
N THR A 127 14.62 10.64 9.90
CA THR A 127 15.51 10.04 8.91
C THR A 127 14.77 9.23 7.86
N ILE A 128 15.42 8.95 6.72
CA ILE A 128 14.89 8.02 5.70
C ILE A 128 14.63 6.64 6.29
N ARG A 129 15.51 6.15 7.17
CA ARG A 129 15.34 4.87 7.90
C ARG A 129 14.02 4.86 8.67
N GLN A 130 13.74 5.90 9.42
CA GLN A 130 12.53 5.98 10.25
C GLN A 130 11.24 6.04 9.41
N LEU A 131 11.28 6.67 8.23
CA LEU A 131 10.16 6.63 7.28
C LEU A 131 9.94 5.20 6.74
N LEU A 132 11.01 4.49 6.37
CA LEU A 132 10.96 3.11 5.88
C LEU A 132 10.48 2.10 6.93
N THR A 133 10.79 2.34 8.20
CA THR A 133 10.50 1.41 9.31
C THR A 133 9.25 1.78 10.11
N HIS A 134 8.49 2.79 9.68
CA HIS A 134 7.34 3.30 10.43
C HIS A 134 7.66 3.74 11.87
N THR A 135 8.86 4.29 12.10
CA THR A 135 9.29 4.84 13.40
C THR A 135 9.50 6.35 13.38
N ALA A 136 8.97 7.03 12.36
CA ALA A 136 9.08 8.48 12.21
C ALA A 136 8.12 9.29 13.12
N GLY A 137 7.25 8.61 13.88
CA GLY A 137 6.22 9.26 14.71
C GLY A 137 5.00 9.74 13.92
N LEU A 138 4.83 9.36 12.68
CA LEU A 138 3.65 9.63 11.86
C LEU A 138 2.53 8.63 12.17
N SER A 139 1.26 9.01 11.97
CA SER A 139 0.13 8.08 11.98
C SER A 139 -0.45 7.83 10.60
N HIS A 140 -1.37 6.88 10.53
CA HIS A 140 -2.20 6.57 9.37
C HIS A 140 -3.67 7.04 9.54
N GLY A 141 -4.09 7.33 10.77
CA GLY A 141 -5.47 7.72 11.07
C GLY A 141 -6.46 6.55 11.21
N LEU A 142 -5.99 5.33 11.50
CA LEU A 142 -6.84 4.13 11.54
C LEU A 142 -7.05 3.56 12.94
N GLU A 143 -6.44 4.17 13.98
CA GLU A 143 -6.62 3.72 15.36
C GLU A 143 -7.85 4.36 16.03
N GLU A 144 -8.37 3.70 17.08
CA GLU A 144 -9.59 4.13 17.78
C GLU A 144 -9.36 5.25 18.80
N ASN A 145 -8.52 6.24 18.47
CA ASN A 145 -8.29 7.41 19.35
C ASN A 145 -8.71 8.71 18.66
N ILE A 146 -8.85 9.79 19.43
CA ILE A 146 -9.32 11.09 18.93
C ILE A 146 -8.40 11.65 17.86
N PHE A 147 -7.09 11.52 18.03
CA PHE A 147 -6.09 11.99 17.07
C PHE A 147 -6.29 11.33 15.69
N ASP A 148 -6.36 9.99 15.68
CA ASP A 148 -6.49 9.23 14.45
C ASP A 148 -7.86 9.44 13.79
N GLN A 149 -8.93 9.56 14.55
CA GLN A 149 -10.25 9.90 14.02
C GLN A 149 -10.27 11.27 13.32
N GLN A 150 -9.56 12.26 13.87
CA GLN A 150 -9.45 13.59 13.27
C GLN A 150 -8.52 13.57 12.06
N LEU A 151 -7.38 12.85 12.15
CA LEU A 151 -6.49 12.64 11.03
C LEU A 151 -7.21 11.94 9.87
N PHE A 152 -7.99 10.89 10.17
CA PHE A 152 -8.80 10.20 9.17
C PHE A 152 -9.73 11.15 8.43
N LYS A 153 -10.47 11.98 9.15
CA LYS A 153 -11.37 12.98 8.55
C LYS A 153 -10.64 14.03 7.72
N LEU A 154 -9.39 14.36 8.08
CA LEU A 154 -8.56 15.28 7.32
C LEU A 154 -8.05 14.66 6.01
N MET A 155 -7.72 13.37 6.05
CA MET A 155 -7.04 12.65 4.97
C MET A 155 -7.98 11.90 4.04
N TYR A 156 -9.17 11.52 4.52
CA TYR A 156 -10.11 10.69 3.79
C TYR A 156 -11.53 11.20 4.00
N ASN A 157 -12.36 11.19 2.95
CA ASN A 157 -13.80 11.41 3.11
C ASN A 157 -14.47 10.15 3.64
N ASP A 158 -14.03 8.99 3.14
CA ASP A 158 -14.37 7.64 3.58
C ASP A 158 -13.14 6.75 3.35
N LEU A 159 -13.03 5.61 4.05
CA LEU A 159 -11.92 4.66 3.88
C LEU A 159 -11.77 4.19 2.44
N PHE A 160 -12.86 4.19 1.69
CA PHE A 160 -12.96 3.71 0.32
C PHE A 160 -13.34 4.80 -0.69
N ASP A 161 -13.63 6.01 -0.20
CA ASP A 161 -13.75 7.17 -1.05
C ASP A 161 -12.38 7.85 -1.10
N PRO A 162 -11.69 7.78 -2.25
CA PRO A 162 -10.41 8.46 -2.37
C PRO A 162 -10.62 9.94 -2.14
N ALA A 163 -9.86 10.49 -1.22
CA ALA A 163 -9.79 11.91 -1.07
C ALA A 163 -9.53 12.57 -2.44
N GLU A 164 -10.13 13.69 -2.69
CA GLU A 164 -9.97 14.49 -3.90
C GLU A 164 -8.55 15.08 -4.02
N TYR A 165 -7.53 14.22 -3.88
CA TYR A 165 -6.14 14.62 -4.13
C TYR A 165 -5.77 14.27 -5.55
N ASP A 166 -5.60 15.27 -6.35
CA ASP A 166 -5.16 15.10 -7.71
C ASP A 166 -3.68 14.76 -7.80
N ILE A 167 -2.87 15.19 -6.81
CA ILE A 167 -1.43 14.95 -6.79
C ILE A 167 -0.94 14.50 -5.40
N LEU A 168 0.14 13.71 -5.40
CA LEU A 168 0.79 13.21 -4.19
C LEU A 168 1.28 14.33 -3.27
N GLU A 169 1.75 15.45 -3.83
CA GLU A 169 2.25 16.59 -3.06
C GLU A 169 1.18 17.19 -2.15
N GLU A 170 -0.05 17.40 -2.66
CA GLU A 170 -1.17 17.92 -1.88
C GLU A 170 -1.51 17.00 -0.69
N ARG A 171 -1.49 15.68 -0.93
CA ARG A 171 -1.70 14.69 0.12
C ARG A 171 -0.63 14.79 1.21
N VAL A 172 0.65 14.86 0.82
CA VAL A 172 1.75 14.99 1.76
C VAL A 172 1.72 16.36 2.48
N GLU A 173 1.34 17.44 1.79
CA GLU A 173 1.17 18.76 2.40
C GLU A 173 0.11 18.76 3.51
N LYS A 174 -0.98 18.03 3.34
CA LYS A 174 -1.97 17.86 4.42
C LYS A 174 -1.40 17.11 5.61
N LEU A 175 -0.60 16.06 5.39
CA LEU A 175 0.10 15.36 6.47
C LEU A 175 1.05 16.29 7.25
N MET A 176 1.64 17.28 6.58
CA MET A 176 2.52 18.26 7.23
C MET A 176 1.79 19.30 8.10
N GLN A 177 0.47 19.31 8.08
CA GLN A 177 -0.35 20.17 8.93
C GLN A 177 -0.70 19.51 10.28
N VAL A 178 -0.34 18.24 10.45
CA VAL A 178 -0.67 17.43 11.62
C VAL A 178 0.60 17.13 12.40
N PRO A 179 0.58 17.24 13.74
CA PRO A 179 1.74 16.87 14.55
C PRO A 179 2.02 15.36 14.46
N LEU A 180 3.23 14.98 14.84
CA LEU A 180 3.58 13.58 15.05
C LEU A 180 2.86 13.05 16.29
N ILE A 181 2.54 11.75 16.31
CA ILE A 181 1.93 11.09 17.49
C ILE A 181 2.97 10.59 18.49
N GLY A 182 4.25 10.66 18.15
CA GLY A 182 5.35 10.28 19.01
C GLY A 182 6.70 10.77 18.48
N GLN A 183 7.71 10.74 19.34
CA GLN A 183 9.05 11.16 18.97
C GLN A 183 9.66 10.21 17.92
N PRO A 184 10.32 10.74 16.88
CA PRO A 184 11.00 9.94 15.89
C PRO A 184 12.03 8.98 16.51
N GLY A 185 11.88 7.67 16.18
CA GLY A 185 12.77 6.61 16.64
C GLY A 185 12.37 5.95 17.96
N GLU A 186 11.39 6.47 18.71
CA GLU A 186 11.01 5.89 20.00
C GLU A 186 10.07 4.69 19.87
N GLN A 187 9.10 4.75 18.94
CA GLN A 187 8.09 3.69 18.80
C GLN A 187 7.75 3.44 17.33
N TRP A 188 7.14 2.29 17.08
CA TRP A 188 6.58 1.92 15.79
C TRP A 188 5.11 2.37 15.70
N TYR A 189 4.80 3.11 14.62
CA TYR A 189 3.45 3.54 14.29
C TYR A 189 3.21 3.28 12.82
N TYR A 190 2.26 2.42 12.49
CA TYR A 190 1.86 2.26 11.10
C TYR A 190 1.37 3.59 10.53
N SER A 191 1.87 3.99 9.36
CA SER A 191 1.73 5.38 8.93
C SER A 191 1.70 5.57 7.42
N ALA A 192 1.36 6.80 7.01
CA ALA A 192 1.47 7.29 5.63
C ALA A 192 2.92 7.66 5.23
N ALA A 193 3.94 7.26 5.98
CA ALA A 193 5.35 7.53 5.66
C ALA A 193 5.76 7.12 4.23
N PRO A 194 5.23 6.04 3.62
CA PRO A 194 5.51 5.71 2.22
C PRO A 194 5.10 6.79 1.21
N ASP A 195 4.08 7.60 1.50
CA ASP A 195 3.68 8.71 0.63
C ASP A 195 4.76 9.81 0.62
N ILE A 196 5.36 10.08 1.79
CA ILE A 196 6.50 11.01 1.90
C ILE A 196 7.72 10.47 1.17
N LEU A 197 8.01 9.17 1.29
CA LEU A 197 9.10 8.52 0.55
C LEU A 197 8.87 8.58 -0.96
N ALA A 198 7.64 8.39 -1.41
CA ALA A 198 7.26 8.54 -2.81
C ALA A 198 7.51 9.97 -3.33
N LEU A 199 7.12 10.99 -2.56
CA LEU A 199 7.38 12.39 -2.92
C LEU A 199 8.89 12.69 -2.93
N ILE A 200 9.67 12.17 -1.97
CA ILE A 200 11.13 12.30 -1.96
C ILE A 200 11.74 11.65 -3.20
N LEU A 201 11.26 10.47 -3.62
CA LEU A 201 11.71 9.81 -4.83
C LEU A 201 11.47 10.69 -6.05
N GLN A 202 10.26 11.26 -6.23
CA GLN A 202 9.96 12.19 -7.33
C GLN A 202 10.91 13.40 -7.33
N LYS A 203 11.16 14.00 -6.16
CA LYS A 203 12.06 15.16 -6.05
C LYS A 203 13.52 14.83 -6.36
N ILE A 204 13.99 13.64 -6.07
CA ILE A 204 15.37 13.20 -6.36
C ILE A 204 15.53 12.83 -7.83
N THR A 205 14.53 12.17 -8.43
CA THR A 205 14.65 11.62 -9.79
C THR A 205 14.13 12.54 -10.88
N GLY A 206 13.19 13.42 -10.54
CA GLY A 206 12.45 14.22 -11.51
C GLY A 206 11.41 13.41 -12.29
N GLN A 207 11.22 12.12 -11.97
CA GLN A 207 10.26 11.22 -12.59
C GLN A 207 8.98 11.12 -11.75
N SER A 208 7.86 10.86 -12.36
CA SER A 208 6.66 10.42 -11.63
C SER A 208 6.92 9.05 -10.99
N ILE A 209 6.16 8.72 -9.95
CA ILE A 209 6.25 7.41 -9.29
C ILE A 209 6.00 6.28 -10.28
N ASN A 210 4.98 6.41 -11.13
CA ASN A 210 4.62 5.39 -12.10
C ASN A 210 5.74 5.15 -13.12
N GLU A 211 6.36 6.22 -13.64
CA GLU A 211 7.50 6.11 -14.56
C GLU A 211 8.68 5.40 -13.89
N TYR A 212 9.07 5.87 -12.69
CA TYR A 212 10.20 5.27 -11.99
C TYR A 212 9.99 3.79 -11.69
N LEU A 213 8.81 3.42 -11.14
CA LEU A 213 8.52 2.03 -10.80
C LEU A 213 8.43 1.14 -12.05
N ARG A 214 7.83 1.66 -13.14
CA ARG A 214 7.74 0.93 -14.39
C ARG A 214 9.13 0.64 -14.96
N GLU A 215 9.97 1.65 -15.10
CA GLU A 215 11.30 1.51 -15.68
C GLU A 215 12.27 0.68 -14.81
N ASN A 216 12.19 0.82 -13.48
CA ASN A 216 13.20 0.24 -12.58
C ASN A 216 12.75 -1.03 -11.87
N ILE A 217 11.46 -1.36 -11.85
CA ILE A 217 10.92 -2.52 -11.15
C ILE A 217 9.98 -3.34 -12.04
N PHE A 218 8.89 -2.75 -12.57
CA PHE A 218 7.83 -3.53 -13.20
C PHE A 218 8.26 -4.12 -14.53
N ASP A 219 8.80 -3.32 -15.45
CA ASP A 219 9.22 -3.80 -16.78
C ASP A 219 10.40 -4.79 -16.69
N PRO A 220 11.47 -4.52 -15.87
CA PRO A 220 12.54 -5.50 -15.68
C PRO A 220 12.10 -6.84 -15.11
N LEU A 221 11.03 -6.85 -14.28
CA LEU A 221 10.46 -8.05 -13.67
C LEU A 221 9.29 -8.64 -14.47
N LEU A 222 8.98 -8.10 -15.65
CA LEU A 222 7.87 -8.50 -16.51
C LEU A 222 6.50 -8.39 -15.82
N MET A 223 6.34 -7.45 -14.89
CA MET A 223 5.11 -7.18 -14.14
C MET A 223 4.20 -6.21 -14.92
N PHE A 224 3.81 -6.58 -16.14
CA PHE A 224 3.12 -5.69 -17.08
C PHE A 224 1.72 -5.24 -16.64
N ASP A 225 1.08 -5.99 -15.75
CA ASP A 225 -0.25 -5.68 -15.21
C ASP A 225 -0.19 -4.92 -13.85
N THR A 226 1.03 -4.61 -13.37
CA THR A 226 1.23 -3.88 -12.12
C THR A 226 1.49 -2.40 -12.40
N GLY A 227 0.81 -1.51 -11.70
CA GLY A 227 0.97 -0.06 -11.87
C GLY A 227 -0.02 0.74 -11.03
N TYR A 228 0.09 2.06 -11.11
CA TYR A 228 -0.83 2.97 -10.43
C TYR A 228 -2.12 3.22 -11.21
N ASN A 229 -2.14 2.93 -12.51
CA ASN A 229 -3.29 3.11 -13.37
C ASN A 229 -3.56 1.84 -14.16
N VAL A 230 -4.82 1.44 -14.22
CA VAL A 230 -5.26 0.35 -15.09
C VAL A 230 -5.72 0.96 -16.41
N ILE A 231 -5.05 0.59 -17.49
CA ILE A 231 -5.40 1.09 -18.83
C ILE A 231 -6.79 0.59 -19.26
N LYS A 232 -7.46 1.35 -20.12
CA LYS A 232 -8.87 1.13 -20.48
C LYS A 232 -9.21 -0.29 -20.93
N ASN A 233 -8.34 -0.93 -21.69
CA ASN A 233 -8.54 -2.29 -22.20
C ASN A 233 -8.33 -3.39 -21.14
N GLN A 234 -7.83 -3.06 -19.95
CA GLN A 234 -7.65 -3.98 -18.82
C GLN A 234 -8.70 -3.82 -17.71
N GLN A 235 -9.51 -2.78 -17.77
CA GLN A 235 -10.48 -2.46 -16.71
C GLN A 235 -11.48 -3.60 -16.45
N GLN A 236 -11.83 -4.38 -17.47
CA GLN A 236 -12.71 -5.55 -17.35
C GLN A 236 -12.10 -6.70 -16.52
N ARG A 237 -10.77 -6.67 -16.29
CA ARG A 237 -10.03 -7.68 -15.51
C ARG A 237 -9.94 -7.32 -14.02
N ILE A 238 -10.42 -6.14 -13.63
CA ILE A 238 -10.30 -5.66 -12.26
C ILE A 238 -11.28 -6.41 -11.36
N MET A 239 -10.73 -7.03 -10.31
CA MET A 239 -11.54 -7.57 -9.24
C MET A 239 -12.19 -6.44 -8.44
N GLN A 240 -13.50 -6.49 -8.25
CA GLN A 240 -14.23 -5.56 -7.41
C GLN A 240 -13.87 -5.77 -5.95
N VAL A 241 -13.84 -4.70 -5.17
CA VAL A 241 -13.72 -4.81 -3.71
C VAL A 241 -15.08 -5.20 -3.15
N HIS A 242 -15.10 -6.19 -2.26
CA HIS A 242 -16.32 -6.71 -1.64
C HIS A 242 -16.25 -6.52 -0.13
N PHE A 243 -17.38 -6.27 0.51
CA PHE A 243 -17.53 -6.14 1.94
C PHE A 243 -18.60 -7.05 2.48
N ASN A 244 -18.36 -7.61 3.67
CA ASN A 244 -19.41 -8.23 4.45
C ASN A 244 -20.25 -7.15 5.13
N ILE A 245 -21.57 -7.27 5.02
CA ILE A 245 -22.51 -6.42 5.76
C ILE A 245 -23.08 -7.16 6.96
N GLU A 246 -23.80 -6.45 7.85
CA GLU A 246 -24.25 -6.98 9.15
C GLU A 246 -25.09 -8.25 9.08
N ASP A 247 -25.82 -8.47 8.00
CA ASP A 247 -26.62 -9.69 7.78
C ASP A 247 -25.79 -10.91 7.32
N GLY A 248 -24.46 -10.76 7.19
CA GLY A 248 -23.55 -11.80 6.72
C GLY A 248 -23.52 -11.97 5.20
N SER A 249 -24.24 -11.15 4.45
CA SER A 249 -24.12 -11.12 2.98
C SER A 249 -22.91 -10.28 2.56
N MET A 250 -22.43 -10.52 1.35
CA MET A 250 -21.31 -9.81 0.76
C MET A 250 -21.80 -8.95 -0.41
N VAL A 251 -21.36 -7.69 -0.44
CA VAL A 251 -21.74 -6.73 -1.48
C VAL A 251 -20.50 -6.12 -2.14
N ASN A 252 -20.64 -5.73 -3.41
CA ASN A 252 -19.60 -4.98 -4.10
C ASN A 252 -19.48 -3.58 -3.44
N SER A 253 -18.24 -3.14 -3.26
CA SER A 253 -17.96 -1.75 -2.93
C SER A 253 -18.36 -0.83 -4.09
N HIS A 254 -18.73 0.41 -3.75
CA HIS A 254 -18.90 1.49 -4.71
C HIS A 254 -17.57 2.18 -5.07
N VAL A 255 -16.42 1.65 -4.62
CA VAL A 255 -15.12 2.24 -4.95
C VAL A 255 -14.93 2.20 -6.46
N PRO A 256 -14.82 3.36 -7.11
CA PRO A 256 -14.56 3.39 -8.54
C PRO A 256 -13.22 2.73 -8.84
N VAL A 257 -13.21 1.93 -9.87
CA VAL A 257 -12.05 1.18 -10.39
C VAL A 257 -10.84 2.06 -10.77
N SER A 258 -11.00 3.38 -10.78
CA SER A 258 -9.97 4.35 -11.20
C SER A 258 -9.03 4.81 -10.08
N TYR A 259 -9.18 4.30 -8.86
CA TYR A 259 -8.44 4.81 -7.71
C TYR A 259 -7.37 3.84 -7.22
N THR A 260 -6.19 4.00 -7.77
CA THR A 260 -4.96 3.62 -7.11
C THR A 260 -4.58 4.75 -6.14
N HIS A 261 -4.01 4.45 -4.99
CA HIS A 261 -3.69 5.42 -3.94
C HIS A 261 -2.77 6.59 -4.35
N LEU A 262 -2.29 6.61 -5.57
CA LEU A 262 -1.43 7.65 -6.11
C LEU A 262 -1.79 7.87 -7.58
N ARG A 263 -2.62 8.87 -7.87
CA ARG A 263 -2.68 9.42 -9.22
C ARG A 263 -1.35 10.13 -9.49
N ALA A 264 -0.55 9.59 -10.40
CA ALA A 264 0.44 10.39 -11.06
C ALA A 264 -0.31 11.20 -12.14
N HIS A 265 -0.39 12.52 -12.00
CA HIS A 265 -0.79 13.36 -13.11
C HIS A 265 0.24 13.22 -14.22
N GLU A 266 -0.21 12.75 -15.38
CA GLU A 266 0.46 13.08 -16.63
C GLU A 266 0.30 14.59 -16.79
N THR A 267 1.38 15.33 -16.65
CA THR A 267 1.47 16.68 -17.17
C THR A 267 1.35 16.54 -18.68
N ASN A 268 0.17 16.87 -19.23
CA ASN A 268 0.02 17.10 -20.64
C ASN A 268 0.98 18.24 -21.03
N SER A 269 2.09 17.90 -21.65
CA SER A 269 2.89 18.82 -22.46
C SER A 269 2.62 18.56 -23.91
#